data_ca85fb111499f5ab213fd1acc96e05ab
#
_entry.id   ca85fb111499f5ab213fd1acc96e05ab
#
_cell.length_a   1.000
_cell.length_b   1.000
_cell.length_c   1.000
_cell.angle_alpha   90.00
_cell.angle_beta   90.00
_cell.angle_gamma   90.00
#
_symmetry.space_group_name_H-M   'P 1'
#
loop_
_entity.id
_entity.type
_entity.pdbx_description
1 polymer ?
#
loop_
_entity_poly.entity_id
_entity_poly.type
_entity_poly.pdbx_seq_one_letter_code
_entity_poly.pdbx_strand_id
1 'polypeptide(L)'
;MKVFIETYGCTFNQADSEIMAGILNENDIEIVDSLEDADAIIVNTCYVKLPTESKVINRIKNLQEEFPDKEIIVGGCMVEIDQKKLEAVGPNCSWIGPHQLNKTADVVKSAIAGEVSREFGFSDEPKVCVPKMRQDPYIHVIQICEGCLGSCTYCCTRFARGHLNSYSIKDIVSEARQAIEDGCVDIELTAQDTSAFGKDTGERLADLIKEVASLEGDFRVRVGMMHPKNIGNDLEDLIDAFKLEKVYKFIHLPIQSGSDAVLKHMRRNHTVDDYKRIVYRFREEIPDITIATDIIIGYPTETEEDFMMTADLIEEIKFNLIHLSKYQHREGATSSSLDNIPFEDMKRRSKYLSDIKFDLLEEENKVLKDKELNALVVEEGSKGGFIAKTDSYIPVVVHDVELGEFIKVHIDETTGTYLIGHKI
;
A
#
# COMPACT_ATOMS: atom_id res chain seq x y z
N MET A 1 -25.46 8.81 -16.88
CA MET A 1 -24.72 9.39 -15.74
C MET A 1 -23.26 9.06 -15.93
N LYS A 2 -22.40 10.05 -15.73
CA LYS A 2 -20.95 9.93 -15.93
C LYS A 2 -20.23 10.28 -14.64
N VAL A 3 -19.26 9.47 -14.23
CA VAL A 3 -18.54 9.64 -12.97
C VAL A 3 -17.02 9.62 -13.23
N PHE A 4 -16.33 10.60 -12.64
CA PHE A 4 -14.88 10.62 -12.55
C PHE A 4 -14.45 10.16 -11.16
N ILE A 5 -13.43 9.27 -11.07
CA ILE A 5 -12.89 8.77 -9.79
C ILE A 5 -11.45 9.22 -9.65
N GLU A 6 -11.16 9.99 -8.61
CA GLU A 6 -9.82 10.41 -8.23
C GLU A 6 -9.38 9.71 -6.94
N THR A 7 -8.26 8.98 -6.99
CA THR A 7 -7.81 8.12 -5.87
C THR A 7 -6.57 8.68 -5.20
N TYR A 8 -6.61 8.75 -3.88
CA TYR A 8 -5.49 9.09 -3.03
C TYR A 8 -5.17 7.95 -2.06
N GLY A 9 -3.89 7.68 -1.85
CA GLY A 9 -3.46 6.75 -0.80
C GLY A 9 -2.68 5.55 -1.28
N CYS A 10 -2.95 4.40 -0.70
CA CYS A 10 -2.22 3.15 -0.91
C CYS A 10 -2.91 2.25 -1.93
N THR A 11 -2.25 1.17 -2.32
CA THR A 11 -2.78 0.12 -3.20
C THR A 11 -4.16 -0.40 -2.73
N PHE A 12 -4.40 -0.47 -1.41
CA PHE A 12 -5.70 -0.87 -0.86
C PHE A 12 -6.82 0.12 -1.22
N ASN A 13 -6.54 1.43 -1.19
CA ASN A 13 -7.50 2.46 -1.64
C ASN A 13 -7.71 2.43 -3.15
N GLN A 14 -6.68 2.08 -3.92
CA GLN A 14 -6.79 1.87 -5.36
C GLN A 14 -7.77 0.73 -5.66
N ALA A 15 -7.61 -0.42 -5.00
CA ALA A 15 -8.54 -1.54 -5.14
C ALA A 15 -9.98 -1.17 -4.73
N ASP A 16 -10.18 -0.34 -3.68
CA ASP A 16 -11.50 0.20 -3.34
C ASP A 16 -12.09 1.03 -4.48
N SER A 17 -11.29 1.85 -5.17
CA SER A 17 -11.75 2.62 -6.33
C SER A 17 -12.11 1.75 -7.53
N GLU A 18 -11.35 0.68 -7.77
CA GLU A 18 -11.65 -0.30 -8.82
C GLU A 18 -12.98 -1.04 -8.57
N ILE A 19 -13.29 -1.35 -7.28
CA ILE A 19 -14.59 -1.89 -6.87
C ILE A 19 -15.70 -0.86 -7.11
N MET A 20 -15.51 0.39 -6.68
CA MET A 20 -16.50 1.44 -6.95
C MET A 20 -16.77 1.60 -8.44
N ALA A 21 -15.72 1.63 -9.27
CA ALA A 21 -15.84 1.70 -10.72
C ALA A 21 -16.59 0.50 -11.32
N GLY A 22 -16.30 -0.73 -10.85
CA GLY A 22 -16.98 -1.95 -11.27
C GLY A 22 -18.47 -1.93 -10.95
N ILE A 23 -18.83 -1.52 -9.72
CA ILE A 23 -20.22 -1.38 -9.28
C ILE A 23 -20.97 -0.32 -10.11
N LEU A 24 -20.33 0.80 -10.41
CA LEU A 24 -20.93 1.84 -11.26
C LEU A 24 -21.19 1.32 -12.67
N ASN A 25 -20.22 0.64 -13.27
CA ASN A 25 -20.34 0.04 -14.59
C ASN A 25 -21.49 -0.99 -14.67
N GLU A 26 -21.65 -1.86 -13.66
CA GLU A 26 -22.79 -2.81 -13.59
C GLU A 26 -24.17 -2.12 -13.43
N ASN A 27 -24.17 -0.87 -13.00
CA ASN A 27 -25.37 -0.04 -12.84
C ASN A 27 -25.60 0.94 -14.01
N ASP A 28 -24.97 0.71 -15.18
CA ASP A 28 -25.03 1.56 -16.36
C ASP A 28 -24.61 3.02 -16.12
N ILE A 29 -23.64 3.22 -15.21
CA ILE A 29 -23.00 4.50 -14.92
C ILE A 29 -21.59 4.48 -15.54
N GLU A 30 -21.37 5.36 -16.51
CA GLU A 30 -20.11 5.45 -17.26
C GLU A 30 -19.00 6.07 -16.42
N ILE A 31 -17.82 5.43 -16.43
CA ILE A 31 -16.60 6.02 -15.86
C ILE A 31 -15.91 6.82 -16.95
N VAL A 32 -15.55 8.07 -16.64
CA VAL A 32 -14.87 8.99 -17.58
C VAL A 32 -13.50 9.38 -17.07
N ASP A 33 -12.58 9.69 -18.01
CA ASP A 33 -11.19 10.07 -17.71
C ASP A 33 -11.02 11.60 -17.57
N SER A 34 -12.08 12.38 -17.83
CA SER A 34 -12.06 13.84 -17.78
C SER A 34 -13.06 14.35 -16.76
N LEU A 35 -12.61 15.32 -15.94
CA LEU A 35 -13.46 16.02 -14.98
C LEU A 35 -14.60 16.80 -15.68
N GLU A 36 -14.31 17.36 -16.86
CA GLU A 36 -15.26 18.16 -17.63
C GLU A 36 -16.46 17.33 -18.07
N ASP A 37 -16.27 16.06 -18.39
CA ASP A 37 -17.31 15.15 -18.89
C ASP A 37 -18.16 14.52 -17.78
N ALA A 38 -17.72 14.60 -16.52
CA ALA A 38 -18.39 13.97 -15.40
C ALA A 38 -19.64 14.74 -14.92
N ASP A 39 -20.69 14.02 -14.53
CA ASP A 39 -21.84 14.56 -13.78
C ASP A 39 -21.52 14.59 -12.27
N ALA A 40 -20.75 13.61 -11.77
CA ALA A 40 -20.30 13.54 -10.39
C ALA A 40 -18.83 13.14 -10.30
N ILE A 41 -18.16 13.56 -9.23
CA ILE A 41 -16.73 13.31 -8.96
C ILE A 41 -16.61 12.58 -7.63
N ILE A 42 -16.03 11.39 -7.65
CA ILE A 42 -15.68 10.64 -6.44
C ILE A 42 -14.21 10.92 -6.09
N VAL A 43 -13.96 11.45 -4.89
CA VAL A 43 -12.63 11.64 -4.34
C VAL A 43 -12.39 10.56 -3.28
N ASN A 44 -11.69 9.48 -3.63
CA ASN A 44 -11.34 8.42 -2.70
C ASN A 44 -10.12 8.84 -1.86
N THR A 45 -10.32 8.99 -0.55
CA THR A 45 -9.43 9.71 0.35
C THR A 45 -8.55 8.80 1.19
N CYS A 46 -7.35 9.30 1.53
CA CYS A 46 -6.44 8.68 2.49
C CYS A 46 -6.20 9.63 3.67
N TYR A 47 -6.07 9.05 4.88
CA TYR A 47 -5.82 9.81 6.11
C TYR A 47 -4.50 9.43 6.81
N VAL A 48 -3.64 8.61 6.20
CA VAL A 48 -2.43 8.09 6.85
C VAL A 48 -1.36 9.16 7.04
N LYS A 49 -1.12 10.00 6.03
CA LYS A 49 -0.07 11.03 6.03
C LYS A 49 -0.68 12.43 5.92
N LEU A 50 -0.24 13.39 6.75
CA LEU A 50 -0.72 14.78 6.74
C LEU A 50 -0.56 15.48 5.38
N PRO A 51 0.54 15.31 4.63
CA PRO A 51 0.62 15.91 3.30
C PRO A 51 -0.47 15.41 2.35
N THR A 52 -0.82 14.13 2.40
CA THR A 52 -1.91 13.55 1.60
C THR A 52 -3.26 14.09 2.05
N GLU A 53 -3.51 14.13 3.36
CA GLU A 53 -4.71 14.73 3.93
C GLU A 53 -4.89 16.18 3.48
N SER A 54 -3.84 17.00 3.62
CA SER A 54 -3.88 18.42 3.21
C SER A 54 -4.14 18.56 1.71
N LYS A 55 -3.53 17.69 0.88
CA LYS A 55 -3.76 17.66 -0.56
C LYS A 55 -5.23 17.34 -0.88
N VAL A 56 -5.79 16.33 -0.23
CA VAL A 56 -7.20 15.91 -0.40
C VAL A 56 -8.17 17.02 0.00
N ILE A 57 -7.96 17.63 1.17
CA ILE A 57 -8.81 18.74 1.66
C ILE A 57 -8.80 19.91 0.68
N ASN A 58 -7.63 20.31 0.20
CA ASN A 58 -7.51 21.38 -0.79
C ASN A 58 -8.17 20.98 -2.12
N ARG A 59 -8.03 19.72 -2.52
CA ARG A 59 -8.64 19.22 -3.75
C ARG A 59 -10.16 19.28 -3.70
N ILE A 60 -10.77 18.84 -2.60
CA ILE A 60 -12.24 18.90 -2.41
C ILE A 60 -12.73 20.37 -2.52
N LYS A 61 -12.01 21.32 -1.90
CA LYS A 61 -12.36 22.75 -1.99
C LYS A 61 -12.27 23.27 -3.43
N ASN A 62 -11.15 22.98 -4.10
CA ASN A 62 -10.92 23.42 -5.47
C ASN A 62 -12.00 22.85 -6.42
N LEU A 63 -12.35 21.56 -6.27
CA LEU A 63 -13.38 20.92 -7.09
C LEU A 63 -14.74 21.62 -6.92
N GLN A 64 -15.12 22.00 -5.70
CA GLN A 64 -16.37 22.73 -5.45
C GLN A 64 -16.36 24.14 -6.07
N GLU A 65 -15.20 24.79 -6.15
CA GLU A 65 -15.04 26.12 -6.75
C GLU A 65 -14.97 26.07 -8.28
N GLU A 66 -14.22 25.08 -8.83
CA GLU A 66 -13.98 24.94 -10.27
C GLU A 66 -15.18 24.32 -11.00
N PHE A 67 -15.92 23.43 -10.33
CA PHE A 67 -17.04 22.67 -10.90
C PHE A 67 -18.30 22.77 -10.02
N PRO A 68 -18.88 23.97 -9.86
CA PRO A 68 -20.01 24.19 -8.94
C PRO A 68 -21.30 23.46 -9.36
N ASP A 69 -21.38 23.02 -10.60
CA ASP A 69 -22.53 22.30 -11.16
C ASP A 69 -22.37 20.76 -11.09
N LYS A 70 -21.26 20.27 -10.52
CA LYS A 70 -20.98 18.83 -10.38
C LYS A 70 -21.11 18.38 -8.94
N GLU A 71 -21.60 17.18 -8.77
CA GLU A 71 -21.74 16.58 -7.44
C GLU A 71 -20.41 16.00 -6.97
N ILE A 72 -19.99 16.38 -5.76
CA ILE A 72 -18.76 15.87 -5.14
C ILE A 72 -19.11 14.81 -4.10
N ILE A 73 -18.53 13.63 -4.28
CA ILE A 73 -18.69 12.49 -3.39
C ILE A 73 -17.32 12.17 -2.76
N VAL A 74 -17.25 12.17 -1.44
CA VAL A 74 -16.01 11.86 -0.72
C VAL A 74 -16.04 10.41 -0.29
N GLY A 75 -15.07 9.62 -0.78
CA GLY A 75 -14.91 8.21 -0.43
C GLY A 75 -13.71 7.97 0.50
N GLY A 76 -13.60 6.74 1.03
CA GLY A 76 -12.39 6.22 1.64
C GLY A 76 -12.18 6.50 3.13
N CYS A 77 -10.93 6.34 3.57
CA CYS A 77 -10.58 6.28 5.00
C CYS A 77 -10.95 7.54 5.80
N MET A 78 -10.91 8.71 5.18
CA MET A 78 -11.21 9.96 5.89
C MET A 78 -12.67 10.04 6.34
N VAL A 79 -13.58 9.41 5.63
CA VAL A 79 -15.01 9.35 5.96
C VAL A 79 -15.26 8.70 7.33
N GLU A 80 -14.48 7.68 7.67
CA GLU A 80 -14.60 7.02 8.98
C GLU A 80 -13.84 7.74 10.09
N ILE A 81 -12.72 8.40 9.77
CA ILE A 81 -11.79 8.92 10.81
C ILE A 81 -12.13 10.35 11.22
N ASP A 82 -12.41 11.25 10.27
CA ASP A 82 -12.52 12.70 10.55
C ASP A 82 -13.69 13.35 9.83
N GLN A 83 -14.89 12.90 10.17
CA GLN A 83 -16.15 13.41 9.65
C GLN A 83 -16.33 14.92 9.91
N LYS A 84 -15.86 15.40 11.09
CA LYS A 84 -15.95 16.82 11.45
C LYS A 84 -15.19 17.69 10.46
N LYS A 85 -14.02 17.24 10.03
CA LYS A 85 -13.20 17.97 9.05
C LYS A 85 -13.87 17.95 7.67
N LEU A 86 -14.43 16.80 7.26
CA LEU A 86 -15.17 16.68 6.00
C LEU A 86 -16.41 17.58 5.99
N GLU A 87 -17.17 17.62 7.09
CA GLU A 87 -18.32 18.51 7.23
C GLU A 87 -17.94 19.98 7.08
N ALA A 88 -16.79 20.38 7.66
CA ALA A 88 -16.30 21.76 7.56
C ALA A 88 -15.80 22.12 6.15
N VAL A 89 -15.37 21.15 5.34
CA VAL A 89 -14.81 21.36 4.01
C VAL A 89 -15.88 21.28 2.92
N GLY A 90 -16.81 20.35 3.04
CA GLY A 90 -17.87 20.09 2.06
C GLY A 90 -19.15 19.61 2.73
N PRO A 91 -19.95 20.51 3.36
CA PRO A 91 -21.17 20.14 4.07
C PRO A 91 -22.23 19.52 3.15
N ASN A 92 -22.16 19.83 1.86
CA ASN A 92 -23.08 19.32 0.84
C ASN A 92 -22.53 18.09 0.09
N CYS A 93 -21.31 17.63 0.41
CA CYS A 93 -20.76 16.43 -0.22
C CYS A 93 -21.46 15.17 0.30
N SER A 94 -21.74 14.25 -0.59
CA SER A 94 -22.12 12.88 -0.24
C SER A 94 -20.88 12.07 0.20
N TRP A 95 -21.07 11.00 1.01
CA TRP A 95 -19.96 10.23 1.55
C TRP A 95 -20.13 8.73 1.31
N ILE A 96 -19.00 8.04 1.07
CA ILE A 96 -18.92 6.58 0.95
C ILE A 96 -17.76 6.08 1.82
N GLY A 97 -18.06 5.44 2.95
CA GLY A 97 -17.07 4.79 3.80
C GLY A 97 -16.45 3.58 3.11
N PRO A 98 -15.23 3.17 3.52
CA PRO A 98 -14.52 2.05 2.90
C PRO A 98 -15.22 0.70 3.02
N HIS A 99 -16.16 0.55 3.96
CA HIS A 99 -16.98 -0.65 4.16
C HIS A 99 -18.34 -0.58 3.46
N GLN A 100 -18.66 0.51 2.77
CA GLN A 100 -19.96 0.76 2.12
C GLN A 100 -19.84 0.86 0.60
N LEU A 101 -18.83 0.20 0.01
CA LEU A 101 -18.56 0.31 -1.44
C LEU A 101 -19.74 -0.23 -2.28
N ASN A 102 -20.48 -1.21 -1.77
CA ASN A 102 -21.69 -1.74 -2.40
C ASN A 102 -22.80 -0.70 -2.57
N LYS A 103 -22.75 0.44 -1.85
CA LYS A 103 -23.69 1.57 -1.95
C LYS A 103 -23.27 2.63 -2.97
N THR A 104 -22.14 2.46 -3.64
CA THR A 104 -21.57 3.49 -4.55
C THR A 104 -22.58 3.96 -5.59
N ALA A 105 -23.27 3.04 -6.26
CA ALA A 105 -24.24 3.42 -7.29
C ALA A 105 -25.45 4.18 -6.72
N ASP A 106 -25.94 3.79 -5.55
CA ASP A 106 -27.07 4.45 -4.90
C ASP A 106 -26.69 5.86 -4.45
N VAL A 107 -25.50 6.03 -3.85
CA VAL A 107 -24.97 7.34 -3.43
C VAL A 107 -24.80 8.29 -4.62
N VAL A 108 -24.24 7.78 -5.74
CA VAL A 108 -24.08 8.58 -6.98
C VAL A 108 -25.42 9.00 -7.54
N LYS A 109 -26.41 8.09 -7.62
CA LYS A 109 -27.76 8.41 -8.11
C LYS A 109 -28.47 9.45 -7.25
N SER A 110 -28.36 9.31 -5.92
CA SER A 110 -28.91 10.29 -4.96
C SER A 110 -28.23 11.65 -5.10
N ALA A 111 -26.91 11.70 -5.16
CA ALA A 111 -26.14 12.93 -5.32
C ALA A 111 -26.56 13.68 -6.60
N ILE A 112 -26.61 13.00 -7.77
CA ILE A 112 -27.03 13.61 -9.04
C ILE A 112 -28.50 14.06 -9.00
N ALA A 113 -29.34 13.45 -8.15
CA ALA A 113 -30.72 13.92 -7.91
C ALA A 113 -30.79 15.13 -6.96
N GLY A 114 -29.65 15.63 -6.46
CA GLY A 114 -29.57 16.77 -5.53
C GLY A 114 -29.78 16.36 -4.06
N GLU A 115 -29.68 15.09 -3.73
CA GLU A 115 -29.82 14.55 -2.36
C GLU A 115 -28.46 14.17 -1.77
N VAL A 116 -28.12 14.70 -0.59
CA VAL A 116 -26.90 14.34 0.12
C VAL A 116 -27.09 12.99 0.80
N SER A 117 -26.28 12.01 0.40
CA SER A 117 -26.25 10.67 1.00
C SER A 117 -24.93 10.44 1.73
N ARG A 118 -24.96 9.81 2.90
CA ARG A 118 -23.79 9.56 3.75
C ARG A 118 -23.79 8.14 4.25
N GLU A 119 -23.13 7.28 3.49
CA GLU A 119 -23.00 5.85 3.78
C GLU A 119 -21.63 5.58 4.40
N PHE A 120 -21.59 5.21 5.68
CA PHE A 120 -20.37 4.87 6.42
C PHE A 120 -20.68 3.93 7.58
N GLY A 121 -19.64 3.47 8.29
CA GLY A 121 -19.73 2.44 9.32
C GLY A 121 -19.27 1.08 8.81
N PHE A 122 -18.93 0.22 9.75
CA PHE A 122 -18.36 -1.11 9.46
C PHE A 122 -19.40 -2.05 8.85
N SER A 123 -18.91 -2.87 7.91
CA SER A 123 -19.65 -3.97 7.29
C SER A 123 -18.70 -5.12 7.07
N ASP A 124 -19.21 -6.35 7.10
CA ASP A 124 -18.45 -7.58 6.83
C ASP A 124 -18.59 -8.02 5.36
N GLU A 125 -19.09 -7.13 4.48
CA GLU A 125 -19.21 -7.39 3.05
C GLU A 125 -17.84 -7.69 2.43
N PRO A 126 -17.70 -8.79 1.69
CA PRO A 126 -16.43 -9.16 1.08
C PRO A 126 -16.05 -8.21 -0.05
N LYS A 127 -14.73 -8.02 -0.23
CA LYS A 127 -14.13 -7.24 -1.34
C LYS A 127 -13.44 -8.14 -2.37
N VAL A 128 -13.60 -9.44 -2.24
CA VAL A 128 -13.13 -10.46 -3.18
C VAL A 128 -14.29 -10.98 -4.01
N CYS A 129 -14.02 -11.34 -5.25
CA CYS A 129 -15.03 -11.80 -6.22
C CYS A 129 -16.19 -10.82 -6.43
N VAL A 130 -15.93 -9.53 -6.27
CA VAL A 130 -16.86 -8.43 -6.54
C VAL A 130 -16.51 -7.76 -7.88
N PRO A 131 -17.45 -7.04 -8.51
CA PRO A 131 -17.17 -6.32 -9.74
C PRO A 131 -16.00 -5.35 -9.53
N LYS A 132 -15.01 -5.40 -10.43
CA LYS A 132 -13.87 -4.49 -10.45
C LYS A 132 -13.62 -3.98 -11.87
N MET A 133 -13.36 -2.69 -12.00
CA MET A 133 -12.84 -2.09 -13.22
C MET A 133 -11.40 -1.68 -12.96
N ARG A 134 -10.45 -2.47 -13.48
CA ARG A 134 -9.03 -2.26 -13.26
C ARG A 134 -8.56 -0.97 -13.92
N GLN A 135 -7.71 -0.21 -13.24
CA GLN A 135 -7.04 0.95 -13.83
C GLN A 135 -5.88 0.52 -14.74
N ASP A 136 -5.20 -0.56 -14.37
CA ASP A 136 -4.12 -1.17 -15.13
C ASP A 136 -4.56 -2.56 -15.63
N PRO A 137 -4.47 -2.85 -16.94
CA PRO A 137 -4.90 -4.14 -17.46
C PRO A 137 -3.96 -5.30 -17.10
N TYR A 138 -2.73 -5.02 -16.69
CA TYR A 138 -1.71 -6.02 -16.38
C TYR A 138 -1.54 -6.30 -14.90
N ILE A 139 -2.01 -5.39 -14.04
CA ILE A 139 -1.89 -5.51 -12.57
C ILE A 139 -3.27 -5.78 -11.97
N HIS A 140 -3.36 -6.77 -11.09
CA HIS A 140 -4.57 -7.01 -10.31
C HIS A 140 -4.30 -7.02 -8.81
N VAL A 141 -4.99 -6.11 -8.10
CA VAL A 141 -4.87 -5.98 -6.65
C VAL A 141 -5.98 -6.75 -5.96
N ILE A 142 -5.59 -7.71 -5.13
CA ILE A 142 -6.51 -8.51 -4.31
C ILE A 142 -6.35 -8.13 -2.84
N GLN A 143 -7.41 -7.60 -2.27
CA GLN A 143 -7.51 -7.36 -0.83
C GLN A 143 -7.77 -8.70 -0.14
N ILE A 144 -6.75 -9.28 0.52
CA ILE A 144 -6.88 -10.63 1.11
C ILE A 144 -7.55 -10.62 2.49
N CYS A 145 -7.45 -9.51 3.20
CA CYS A 145 -8.18 -9.24 4.43
C CYS A 145 -8.28 -7.73 4.65
N GLU A 146 -9.21 -7.29 5.45
CA GLU A 146 -9.38 -5.90 5.87
C GLU A 146 -9.27 -5.77 7.38
N GLY A 147 -8.84 -4.60 7.86
CA GLY A 147 -8.65 -4.35 9.28
C GLY A 147 -7.30 -4.84 9.82
N CYS A 148 -7.12 -4.74 11.14
CA CYS A 148 -5.83 -5.05 11.76
C CYS A 148 -6.01 -5.58 13.19
N LEU A 149 -5.17 -6.56 13.56
CA LEU A 149 -5.06 -7.07 14.95
C LEU A 149 -4.28 -6.09 15.86
N GLY A 150 -3.50 -5.18 15.26
CA GLY A 150 -2.65 -4.26 15.98
C GLY A 150 -3.41 -3.11 16.64
N SER A 151 -2.80 -2.55 17.69
CA SER A 151 -3.25 -1.33 18.37
C SER A 151 -2.12 -0.31 18.48
N CYS A 152 -1.35 -0.15 17.39
CA CYS A 152 -0.22 0.76 17.34
C CYS A 152 -0.67 2.17 17.71
N THR A 153 0.02 2.80 18.66
CA THR A 153 -0.42 4.05 19.28
C THR A 153 -0.46 5.25 18.34
N TYR A 154 0.30 5.20 17.26
CA TYR A 154 0.38 6.24 16.23
C TYR A 154 -0.58 6.04 15.04
N CYS A 155 -1.23 4.86 14.96
CA CYS A 155 -1.97 4.48 13.76
C CYS A 155 -3.45 4.83 13.87
N CYS A 156 -3.98 5.51 12.86
CA CYS A 156 -5.41 5.80 12.71
C CYS A 156 -6.12 4.83 11.75
N THR A 157 -5.40 4.02 11.00
CA THR A 157 -5.95 3.13 9.96
C THR A 157 -7.03 2.18 10.52
N ARG A 158 -6.85 1.69 11.76
CA ARG A 158 -7.82 0.83 12.42
C ARG A 158 -9.20 1.49 12.58
N PHE A 159 -9.24 2.82 12.72
CA PHE A 159 -10.52 3.53 12.85
C PHE A 159 -11.29 3.56 11.53
N ALA A 160 -10.59 3.45 10.39
CA ALA A 160 -11.21 3.35 9.07
C ALA A 160 -11.48 1.91 8.64
N ARG A 161 -10.60 0.96 9.01
CA ARG A 161 -10.60 -0.39 8.44
C ARG A 161 -11.05 -1.47 9.42
N GLY A 162 -11.25 -1.12 10.69
CA GLY A 162 -11.81 -1.99 11.71
C GLY A 162 -10.87 -3.07 12.24
N HIS A 163 -11.49 -4.14 12.72
CA HIS A 163 -10.82 -5.36 13.16
C HIS A 163 -10.54 -6.26 11.96
N LEU A 164 -9.61 -7.20 12.13
CA LEU A 164 -9.28 -8.17 11.10
C LEU A 164 -10.54 -8.94 10.66
N ASN A 165 -10.75 -8.96 9.35
CA ASN A 165 -11.71 -9.78 8.62
C ASN A 165 -11.01 -10.36 7.41
N SER A 166 -10.69 -11.67 7.44
CA SER A 166 -9.99 -12.38 6.38
C SER A 166 -10.97 -13.01 5.41
N TYR A 167 -10.67 -12.90 4.12
CA TYR A 167 -11.45 -13.57 3.08
C TYR A 167 -10.92 -14.99 2.86
N SER A 168 -11.74 -15.90 2.31
CA SER A 168 -11.33 -17.30 2.16
C SER A 168 -10.24 -17.47 1.09
N ILE A 169 -9.28 -18.38 1.32
CA ILE A 169 -8.29 -18.75 0.30
C ILE A 169 -8.96 -19.12 -1.01
N LYS A 170 -10.08 -19.85 -0.95
CA LYS A 170 -10.84 -20.28 -2.14
C LYS A 170 -11.30 -19.09 -2.98
N ASP A 171 -11.84 -18.04 -2.36
CA ASP A 171 -12.36 -16.88 -3.09
C ASP A 171 -11.22 -16.03 -3.65
N ILE A 172 -10.13 -15.83 -2.87
CA ILE A 172 -8.94 -15.13 -3.32
C ILE A 172 -8.30 -15.84 -4.52
N VAL A 173 -8.16 -17.17 -4.47
CA VAL A 173 -7.60 -17.97 -5.58
C VAL A 173 -8.51 -17.93 -6.80
N SER A 174 -9.85 -17.92 -6.60
CA SER A 174 -10.82 -17.77 -7.69
C SER A 174 -10.67 -16.42 -8.39
N GLU A 175 -10.53 -15.33 -7.63
CA GLU A 175 -10.31 -13.99 -8.18
C GLU A 175 -8.96 -13.88 -8.89
N ALA A 176 -7.88 -14.43 -8.30
CA ALA A 176 -6.56 -14.45 -8.93
C ALA A 176 -6.58 -15.20 -10.27
N ARG A 177 -7.26 -16.36 -10.32
CA ARG A 177 -7.44 -17.14 -11.56
C ARG A 177 -8.13 -16.32 -12.63
N GLN A 178 -9.25 -15.68 -12.30
CA GLN A 178 -9.97 -14.83 -13.25
C GLN A 178 -9.11 -13.68 -13.76
N ALA A 179 -8.34 -13.04 -12.88
CA ALA A 179 -7.43 -11.96 -13.27
C ALA A 179 -6.35 -12.44 -14.26
N ILE A 180 -5.77 -13.63 -14.03
CA ILE A 180 -4.78 -14.23 -14.92
C ILE A 180 -5.42 -14.61 -16.28
N GLU A 181 -6.61 -15.17 -16.28
CA GLU A 181 -7.38 -15.47 -17.50
C GLU A 181 -7.72 -14.21 -18.30
N ASP A 182 -7.96 -13.09 -17.62
CA ASP A 182 -8.18 -11.77 -18.23
C ASP A 182 -6.89 -11.12 -18.78
N GLY A 183 -5.72 -11.72 -18.53
CA GLY A 183 -4.41 -11.26 -19.02
C GLY A 183 -3.56 -10.50 -18.02
N CYS A 184 -3.93 -10.45 -16.74
CA CYS A 184 -3.07 -9.86 -15.71
C CYS A 184 -1.84 -10.73 -15.47
N VAL A 185 -0.69 -10.08 -15.33
CA VAL A 185 0.62 -10.72 -15.13
C VAL A 185 1.29 -10.34 -13.79
N ASP A 186 0.74 -9.38 -13.07
CA ASP A 186 1.17 -9.00 -11.71
C ASP A 186 -0.02 -9.06 -10.75
N ILE A 187 0.04 -9.99 -9.81
CA ILE A 187 -1.01 -10.22 -8.80
C ILE A 187 -0.52 -9.70 -7.46
N GLU A 188 -1.12 -8.62 -6.98
CA GLU A 188 -0.76 -7.99 -5.71
C GLU A 188 -1.69 -8.41 -4.58
N LEU A 189 -1.24 -9.26 -3.66
CA LEU A 189 -1.95 -9.60 -2.43
C LEU A 189 -1.75 -8.49 -1.40
N THR A 190 -2.80 -7.76 -1.05
CA THR A 190 -2.70 -6.59 -0.17
C THR A 190 -3.62 -6.65 1.05
N ALA A 191 -3.19 -6.02 2.13
CA ALA A 191 -3.95 -5.80 3.37
C ALA A 191 -3.34 -4.66 4.19
N GLN A 192 -3.97 -4.30 5.32
CA GLN A 192 -3.32 -3.44 6.32
C GLN A 192 -2.15 -4.16 7.01
N ASP A 193 -2.20 -5.49 7.03
CA ASP A 193 -1.14 -6.38 7.50
C ASP A 193 -1.40 -7.76 6.92
N THR A 194 -0.68 -8.13 5.87
CA THR A 194 -0.88 -9.44 5.21
C THR A 194 -0.51 -10.62 6.10
N SER A 195 0.44 -10.45 7.05
CA SER A 195 0.80 -11.49 8.01
C SER A 195 -0.26 -11.78 9.08
N ALA A 196 -1.31 -10.93 9.14
CA ALA A 196 -2.46 -11.18 9.99
C ALA A 196 -3.51 -12.09 9.31
N PHE A 197 -3.42 -12.26 7.98
CA PHE A 197 -4.36 -13.07 7.22
C PHE A 197 -4.60 -14.45 7.84
N GLY A 198 -5.86 -14.81 7.95
CA GLY A 198 -6.31 -16.11 8.42
C GLY A 198 -6.22 -16.33 9.93
N LYS A 199 -5.70 -15.37 10.72
CA LYS A 199 -5.63 -15.51 12.18
C LYS A 199 -7.00 -15.48 12.87
N ASP A 200 -8.02 -15.01 12.18
CA ASP A 200 -9.44 -15.03 12.57
C ASP A 200 -10.20 -16.24 12.04
N THR A 201 -9.75 -16.85 10.93
CA THR A 201 -10.42 -17.98 10.25
C THR A 201 -9.70 -19.31 10.44
N GLY A 202 -8.41 -19.29 10.83
CA GLY A 202 -7.56 -20.48 10.93
C GLY A 202 -6.83 -20.82 9.64
N GLU A 203 -6.98 -20.02 8.59
CA GLU A 203 -6.19 -20.11 7.36
C GLU A 203 -4.80 -19.50 7.55
N ARG A 204 -3.89 -19.67 6.57
CA ARG A 204 -2.49 -19.22 6.71
C ARG A 204 -2.04 -18.50 5.44
N LEU A 205 -1.30 -17.40 5.61
CA LEU A 205 -0.76 -16.64 4.48
C LEU A 205 0.16 -17.48 3.58
N ALA A 206 1.00 -18.35 4.17
CA ALA A 206 1.89 -19.21 3.39
C ALA A 206 1.12 -20.18 2.48
N ASP A 207 0.00 -20.70 2.94
CA ASP A 207 -0.86 -21.60 2.15
C ASP A 207 -1.55 -20.81 1.03
N LEU A 208 -2.06 -19.61 1.30
CA LEU A 208 -2.61 -18.72 0.29
C LEU A 208 -1.59 -18.41 -0.82
N ILE A 209 -0.36 -18.03 -0.46
CA ILE A 209 0.70 -17.71 -1.43
C ILE A 209 0.98 -18.94 -2.32
N LYS A 210 1.09 -20.14 -1.71
CA LYS A 210 1.33 -21.39 -2.45
C LYS A 210 0.20 -21.71 -3.42
N GLU A 211 -1.05 -21.56 -2.98
CA GLU A 211 -2.22 -21.83 -3.83
C GLU A 211 -2.30 -20.84 -5.02
N VAL A 212 -2.08 -19.54 -4.78
CA VAL A 212 -2.06 -18.54 -5.86
C VAL A 212 -0.89 -18.80 -6.81
N ALA A 213 0.31 -19.06 -6.31
CA ALA A 213 1.49 -19.33 -7.15
C ALA A 213 1.38 -20.64 -7.94
N SER A 214 0.51 -21.59 -7.53
CA SER A 214 0.26 -22.85 -8.24
C SER A 214 -0.64 -22.71 -9.47
N LEU A 215 -1.31 -21.56 -9.65
CA LEU A 215 -2.15 -21.31 -10.81
C LEU A 215 -1.34 -21.37 -12.11
N GLU A 216 -1.97 -21.84 -13.20
CA GLU A 216 -1.36 -21.86 -14.52
C GLU A 216 -1.20 -20.44 -15.08
N GLY A 217 -0.21 -20.23 -15.96
CA GLY A 217 0.09 -18.96 -16.61
C GLY A 217 1.43 -18.35 -16.15
N ASP A 218 1.89 -17.37 -16.91
CA ASP A 218 3.09 -16.60 -16.62
C ASP A 218 2.69 -15.31 -15.90
N PHE A 219 2.96 -15.23 -14.61
CA PHE A 219 2.64 -14.08 -13.77
C PHE A 219 3.59 -14.01 -12.56
N ARG A 220 3.56 -12.89 -11.87
CA ARG A 220 4.25 -12.71 -10.59
C ARG A 220 3.25 -12.41 -9.48
N VAL A 221 3.61 -12.81 -8.26
CA VAL A 221 2.83 -12.54 -7.03
C VAL A 221 3.63 -11.62 -6.13
N ARG A 222 3.07 -10.48 -5.80
CA ARG A 222 3.59 -9.56 -4.79
C ARG A 222 2.81 -9.71 -3.50
N VAL A 223 3.52 -9.93 -2.39
CA VAL A 223 2.92 -9.93 -1.05
C VAL A 223 3.08 -8.57 -0.42
N GLY A 224 1.99 -8.01 0.08
CA GLY A 224 1.95 -6.71 0.73
C GLY A 224 2.68 -6.66 2.07
N MET A 225 2.58 -5.53 2.76
CA MET A 225 3.24 -5.27 4.04
C MET A 225 2.87 -6.29 5.11
N MET A 226 3.85 -6.74 5.87
CA MET A 226 3.72 -7.69 6.98
C MET A 226 4.16 -7.06 8.30
N HIS A 227 3.43 -7.35 9.38
CA HIS A 227 3.84 -6.93 10.72
C HIS A 227 4.74 -8.00 11.36
N PRO A 228 5.96 -7.66 11.86
CA PRO A 228 6.93 -8.64 12.38
C PRO A 228 6.36 -9.58 13.44
N LYS A 229 5.54 -9.06 14.36
CA LYS A 229 4.88 -9.85 15.40
C LYS A 229 4.01 -10.98 14.84
N ASN A 230 3.30 -10.72 13.74
CA ASN A 230 2.32 -11.66 13.21
C ASN A 230 2.90 -12.77 12.36
N ILE A 231 4.16 -12.65 11.92
CA ILE A 231 4.93 -13.72 11.27
C ILE A 231 5.16 -14.89 12.26
N GLY A 232 5.64 -14.59 13.47
CA GLY A 232 5.73 -15.55 14.58
C GLY A 232 6.27 -16.92 14.20
N ASN A 233 5.47 -17.97 14.45
CA ASN A 233 5.82 -19.37 14.17
C ASN A 233 5.65 -19.75 12.68
N ASP A 234 5.07 -18.88 11.86
CA ASP A 234 4.83 -19.13 10.43
C ASP A 234 6.05 -18.78 9.56
N LEU A 235 7.18 -18.35 10.18
CA LEU A 235 8.36 -17.85 9.47
C LEU A 235 8.91 -18.82 8.43
N GLU A 236 9.13 -20.07 8.79
CA GLU A 236 9.73 -21.06 7.87
C GLU A 236 8.77 -21.39 6.71
N ASP A 237 7.49 -21.55 6.98
CA ASP A 237 6.48 -21.79 5.94
C ASP A 237 6.32 -20.59 4.98
N LEU A 238 6.47 -19.36 5.50
CA LEU A 238 6.50 -18.14 4.69
C LEU A 238 7.75 -18.09 3.81
N ILE A 239 8.93 -18.37 4.37
CA ILE A 239 10.19 -18.44 3.60
C ILE A 239 10.03 -19.42 2.44
N ASP A 240 9.48 -20.62 2.70
CA ASP A 240 9.27 -21.63 1.65
C ASP A 240 8.29 -21.13 0.58
N ALA A 241 7.25 -20.39 0.96
CA ALA A 241 6.34 -19.77 0.01
C ALA A 241 7.03 -18.68 -0.84
N PHE A 242 7.91 -17.87 -0.24
CA PHE A 242 8.67 -16.84 -0.96
C PHE A 242 9.77 -17.41 -1.88
N LYS A 243 10.19 -18.68 -1.70
CA LYS A 243 11.11 -19.36 -2.64
C LYS A 243 10.46 -19.73 -3.97
N LEU A 244 9.13 -19.79 -4.06
CA LEU A 244 8.42 -20.15 -5.28
C LEU A 244 8.77 -19.17 -6.42
N GLU A 245 8.94 -19.69 -7.64
CA GLU A 245 9.41 -18.93 -8.80
C GLU A 245 8.53 -17.71 -9.11
N LYS A 246 7.21 -17.88 -9.05
CA LYS A 246 6.24 -16.82 -9.35
C LYS A 246 6.13 -15.74 -8.27
N VAL A 247 6.72 -15.93 -7.09
CA VAL A 247 6.67 -14.97 -5.98
C VAL A 247 7.87 -14.04 -6.04
N TYR A 248 7.62 -12.73 -6.09
CA TYR A 248 8.71 -11.75 -5.98
C TYR A 248 9.53 -11.97 -4.71
N LYS A 249 10.85 -11.91 -4.83
CA LYS A 249 11.78 -11.98 -3.69
C LYS A 249 11.84 -10.61 -3.01
N PHE A 250 10.71 -10.22 -2.46
CA PHE A 250 10.49 -8.90 -1.84
C PHE A 250 9.63 -9.03 -0.60
N ILE A 251 10.13 -8.57 0.53
CA ILE A 251 9.32 -8.43 1.76
C ILE A 251 9.27 -6.98 2.21
N HIS A 252 8.07 -6.50 2.54
CA HIS A 252 7.87 -5.21 3.18
C HIS A 252 7.56 -5.45 4.66
N LEU A 253 8.52 -5.16 5.52
CA LEU A 253 8.49 -5.45 6.95
C LEU A 253 8.80 -4.18 7.76
N PRO A 254 7.80 -3.33 8.08
CA PRO A 254 8.00 -2.09 8.82
C PRO A 254 8.49 -2.30 10.25
N ILE A 255 9.72 -1.89 10.58
CA ILE A 255 10.23 -1.88 11.94
C ILE A 255 9.70 -0.70 12.77
N GLN A 256 9.62 0.47 12.16
CA GLN A 256 9.22 1.79 12.70
C GLN A 256 10.27 2.48 13.56
N SER A 257 11.06 1.77 14.39
CA SER A 257 12.14 2.30 15.21
C SER A 257 13.17 1.20 15.53
N GLY A 258 14.43 1.56 15.69
CA GLY A 258 15.51 0.68 16.16
C GLY A 258 15.63 0.60 17.68
N SER A 259 14.76 1.25 18.44
CA SER A 259 14.72 1.20 19.90
C SER A 259 13.57 0.39 20.44
N ASP A 260 13.88 -0.63 21.27
CA ASP A 260 12.86 -1.43 21.95
C ASP A 260 11.97 -0.59 22.89
N ALA A 261 12.52 0.48 23.49
CA ALA A 261 11.75 1.39 24.31
C ALA A 261 10.68 2.11 23.48
N VAL A 262 11.05 2.63 22.31
CA VAL A 262 10.11 3.29 21.38
C VAL A 262 9.12 2.28 20.80
N LEU A 263 9.55 1.08 20.39
CA LEU A 263 8.67 0.00 19.90
C LEU A 263 7.62 -0.38 20.94
N LYS A 264 8.01 -0.46 22.20
CA LYS A 264 7.07 -0.71 23.33
C LYS A 264 6.05 0.42 23.48
N HIS A 265 6.47 1.68 23.44
CA HIS A 265 5.57 2.84 23.47
C HIS A 265 4.64 2.88 22.26
N MET A 266 5.13 2.49 21.08
CA MET A 266 4.34 2.32 19.86
C MET A 266 3.38 1.12 19.91
N ARG A 267 3.48 0.23 20.93
CA ARG A 267 2.75 -1.05 21.05
C ARG A 267 2.97 -1.98 19.86
N ARG A 268 4.24 -2.05 19.39
CA ARG A 268 4.59 -2.94 18.26
C ARG A 268 4.65 -4.41 18.67
N ASN A 269 4.80 -4.71 19.98
CA ASN A 269 4.78 -6.06 20.54
C ASN A 269 5.78 -7.05 19.90
N HIS A 270 6.92 -6.56 19.46
CA HIS A 270 8.10 -7.30 19.07
C HIS A 270 9.34 -6.49 19.45
N THR A 271 10.48 -7.13 19.55
CA THR A 271 11.79 -6.51 19.80
C THR A 271 12.57 -6.31 18.51
N VAL A 272 13.63 -5.50 18.58
CA VAL A 272 14.60 -5.36 17.49
C VAL A 272 15.26 -6.70 17.15
N ASP A 273 15.57 -7.52 18.16
CA ASP A 273 16.15 -8.85 17.96
C ASP A 273 15.17 -9.81 17.27
N ASP A 274 13.87 -9.78 17.60
CA ASP A 274 12.85 -10.54 16.87
C ASP A 274 12.81 -10.15 15.40
N TYR A 275 12.90 -8.85 15.12
CA TYR A 275 12.94 -8.33 13.78
C TYR A 275 14.18 -8.79 13.01
N LYS A 276 15.37 -8.65 13.60
CA LYS A 276 16.64 -9.07 13.02
C LYS A 276 16.61 -10.56 12.68
N ARG A 277 16.10 -11.40 13.60
CA ARG A 277 15.96 -12.85 13.36
C ARG A 277 15.14 -13.13 12.11
N ILE A 278 14.01 -12.45 11.89
CA ILE A 278 13.17 -12.62 10.70
C ILE A 278 13.98 -12.23 9.45
N VAL A 279 14.59 -11.05 9.43
CA VAL A 279 15.35 -10.56 8.29
C VAL A 279 16.51 -11.47 7.93
N TYR A 280 17.31 -11.89 8.92
CA TYR A 280 18.47 -12.74 8.66
C TYR A 280 18.05 -14.14 8.20
N ARG A 281 16.95 -14.68 8.71
CA ARG A 281 16.43 -15.98 8.27
C ARG A 281 15.97 -15.93 6.82
N PHE A 282 15.27 -14.84 6.40
CA PHE A 282 14.93 -14.65 5.00
C PHE A 282 16.15 -14.53 4.09
N ARG A 283 17.17 -13.76 4.50
CA ARG A 283 18.40 -13.58 3.70
C ARG A 283 19.24 -14.85 3.61
N GLU A 284 19.27 -15.67 4.66
CA GLU A 284 19.96 -16.96 4.64
C GLU A 284 19.38 -17.90 3.60
N GLU A 285 18.06 -17.93 3.48
CA GLU A 285 17.33 -18.85 2.60
C GLU A 285 17.07 -18.27 1.19
N ILE A 286 17.02 -16.96 1.07
CA ILE A 286 16.78 -16.23 -0.19
C ILE A 286 17.80 -15.08 -0.25
N PRO A 287 19.05 -15.32 -0.68
CA PRO A 287 20.12 -14.31 -0.62
C PRO A 287 19.84 -12.99 -1.34
N ASP A 288 19.09 -13.05 -2.45
CA ASP A 288 18.78 -11.87 -3.28
C ASP A 288 17.45 -11.19 -2.88
N ILE A 289 16.88 -11.49 -1.69
CA ILE A 289 15.63 -10.92 -1.25
C ILE A 289 15.76 -9.42 -0.94
N THR A 290 14.88 -8.63 -1.51
CA THR A 290 14.74 -7.21 -1.18
C THR A 290 13.97 -7.05 0.13
N ILE A 291 14.57 -6.33 1.08
CA ILE A 291 13.96 -5.99 2.37
C ILE A 291 13.56 -4.52 2.35
N ALA A 292 12.25 -4.28 2.38
CA ALA A 292 11.67 -2.94 2.54
C ALA A 292 11.23 -2.71 3.99
N THR A 293 11.41 -1.49 4.50
CA THR A 293 10.97 -1.09 5.84
C THR A 293 10.43 0.32 5.87
N ASP A 294 9.58 0.61 6.88
CA ASP A 294 9.15 1.96 7.23
C ASP A 294 9.76 2.36 8.58
N ILE A 295 10.12 3.63 8.70
CA ILE A 295 10.64 4.24 9.92
C ILE A 295 9.90 5.54 10.21
N ILE A 296 9.44 5.67 11.45
CA ILE A 296 8.81 6.89 11.97
C ILE A 296 9.85 7.67 12.77
N ILE A 297 10.18 8.84 12.29
CA ILE A 297 11.16 9.76 12.90
C ILE A 297 10.42 10.71 13.84
N GLY A 298 10.93 10.86 15.05
CA GLY A 298 10.38 11.83 15.99
C GLY A 298 9.09 11.40 16.66
N TYR A 299 8.95 10.10 16.93
CA TYR A 299 7.88 9.64 17.82
C TYR A 299 8.00 10.34 19.19
N PRO A 300 6.91 10.80 19.84
CA PRO A 300 6.94 11.67 21.01
C PRO A 300 7.84 11.26 22.18
N THR A 301 8.12 9.96 22.33
CA THR A 301 9.02 9.48 23.40
C THR A 301 10.43 9.17 22.92
N GLU A 302 10.76 9.43 21.64
CA GLU A 302 12.05 9.12 21.05
C GLU A 302 13.13 10.09 21.55
N THR A 303 14.07 9.59 22.32
CA THR A 303 15.27 10.32 22.73
C THR A 303 16.31 10.40 21.61
N GLU A 304 17.40 11.13 21.79
CA GLU A 304 18.49 11.13 20.82
C GLU A 304 19.20 9.77 20.78
N GLU A 305 19.31 9.08 21.90
CA GLU A 305 19.88 7.75 21.99
C GLU A 305 19.02 6.73 21.23
N ASP A 306 17.69 6.75 21.39
CA ASP A 306 16.75 5.91 20.64
C ASP A 306 16.85 6.15 19.14
N PHE A 307 17.00 7.41 18.73
CA PHE A 307 17.19 7.79 17.34
C PHE A 307 18.51 7.21 16.77
N MET A 308 19.62 7.29 17.53
CA MET A 308 20.88 6.70 17.09
C MET A 308 20.81 5.18 16.98
N MET A 309 20.11 4.49 17.90
CA MET A 309 19.84 3.05 17.75
C MET A 309 19.11 2.72 16.43
N THR A 310 18.23 3.62 15.98
CA THR A 310 17.56 3.44 14.68
C THR A 310 18.53 3.64 13.51
N ALA A 311 19.45 4.59 13.60
CA ALA A 311 20.49 4.79 12.59
C ALA A 311 21.44 3.58 12.51
N ASP A 312 21.92 3.12 13.66
CA ASP A 312 22.79 1.92 13.77
C ASP A 312 22.11 0.68 13.17
N LEU A 313 20.81 0.51 13.42
CA LEU A 313 20.04 -0.62 12.85
C LEU A 313 19.95 -0.54 11.32
N ILE A 314 19.80 0.66 10.76
CA ILE A 314 19.77 0.85 9.30
C ILE A 314 21.11 0.45 8.69
N GLU A 315 22.22 0.89 9.29
CA GLU A 315 23.57 0.54 8.84
C GLU A 315 23.89 -0.94 9.00
N GLU A 316 23.42 -1.58 10.08
CA GLU A 316 23.61 -3.01 10.34
C GLU A 316 22.84 -3.88 9.36
N ILE A 317 21.55 -3.61 9.18
CA ILE A 317 20.67 -4.44 8.33
C ILE A 317 20.89 -4.16 6.85
N LYS A 318 21.25 -2.93 6.46
CA LYS A 318 21.41 -2.53 5.05
C LYS A 318 20.13 -2.85 4.25
N PHE A 319 19.07 -2.14 4.55
CA PHE A 319 17.79 -2.31 3.83
C PHE A 319 17.91 -1.91 2.37
N ASN A 320 17.21 -2.63 1.50
CA ASN A 320 17.15 -2.31 0.06
C ASN A 320 16.12 -1.22 -0.26
N LEU A 321 15.15 -0.98 0.64
CA LEU A 321 14.17 0.09 0.52
C LEU A 321 13.77 0.62 1.90
N ILE A 322 13.85 1.93 2.10
CA ILE A 322 13.50 2.57 3.37
C ILE A 322 12.52 3.70 3.13
N HIS A 323 11.35 3.62 3.74
CA HIS A 323 10.36 4.69 3.76
C HIS A 323 10.48 5.47 5.06
N LEU A 324 11.03 6.68 4.98
CA LEU A 324 11.15 7.60 6.12
C LEU A 324 9.90 8.48 6.23
N SER A 325 9.29 8.50 7.40
CA SER A 325 8.14 9.35 7.70
C SER A 325 8.35 10.09 9.02
N LYS A 326 8.09 11.41 9.03
CA LYS A 326 8.07 12.18 10.27
C LYS A 326 6.79 11.86 11.03
N TYR A 327 6.89 11.67 12.34
CA TYR A 327 5.71 11.49 13.18
C TYR A 327 4.77 12.69 13.07
N GLN A 328 3.48 12.41 13.06
CA GLN A 328 2.42 13.42 13.05
C GLN A 328 1.23 12.91 13.85
N HIS A 329 0.60 13.81 14.61
CA HIS A 329 -0.64 13.49 15.32
C HIS A 329 -1.75 13.08 14.34
N ARG A 330 -2.52 12.07 14.73
CA ARG A 330 -3.67 11.57 13.99
C ARG A 330 -4.91 11.51 14.87
N GLU A 331 -6.04 11.90 14.34
CA GLU A 331 -7.31 11.84 15.07
C GLU A 331 -7.54 10.42 15.63
N GLY A 332 -7.90 10.33 16.89
CA GLY A 332 -8.13 9.08 17.59
C GLY A 332 -6.89 8.27 17.99
N ALA A 333 -5.70 8.55 17.42
CA ALA A 333 -4.49 7.81 17.76
C ALA A 333 -4.01 8.16 19.18
N THR A 334 -3.69 7.13 19.98
CA THR A 334 -3.33 7.29 21.41
C THR A 334 -2.14 8.20 21.62
N SER A 335 -1.11 8.13 20.75
CA SER A 335 0.08 8.97 20.84
C SER A 335 -0.18 10.45 20.54
N SER A 336 -1.33 10.81 19.99
CA SER A 336 -1.68 12.21 19.72
C SER A 336 -1.96 13.03 20.98
N SER A 337 -2.04 12.38 22.15
CA SER A 337 -2.10 13.04 23.48
C SER A 337 -0.71 13.41 24.04
N LEU A 338 0.37 12.97 23.39
CA LEU A 338 1.74 13.24 23.82
C LEU A 338 2.29 14.48 23.14
N ASP A 339 3.24 15.18 23.81
CA ASP A 339 3.91 16.32 23.22
C ASP A 339 4.87 15.88 22.11
N ASN A 340 4.85 16.60 20.99
CA ASN A 340 5.79 16.37 19.91
C ASN A 340 7.21 16.76 20.33
N ILE A 341 8.20 16.06 19.80
CA ILE A 341 9.58 16.56 19.86
C ILE A 341 9.72 17.85 19.03
N PRO A 342 10.72 18.73 19.33
CA PRO A 342 10.93 19.97 18.58
C PRO A 342 11.06 19.71 17.07
N PHE A 343 10.43 20.55 16.27
CA PHE A 343 10.41 20.40 14.80
C PHE A 343 11.82 20.43 14.19
N GLU A 344 12.73 21.24 14.74
CA GLU A 344 14.11 21.31 14.25
C GLU A 344 14.88 20.01 14.51
N ASP A 345 14.64 19.33 15.65
CA ASP A 345 15.23 18.01 15.91
C ASP A 345 14.69 16.97 14.94
N MET A 346 13.39 16.97 14.71
CA MET A 346 12.76 16.07 13.74
C MET A 346 13.29 16.29 12.32
N LYS A 347 13.51 17.54 11.92
CA LYS A 347 14.09 17.91 10.63
C LYS A 347 15.55 17.46 10.51
N ARG A 348 16.35 17.67 11.54
CA ARG A 348 17.75 17.25 11.63
C ARG A 348 17.87 15.72 11.52
N ARG A 349 17.09 14.99 12.33
CA ARG A 349 17.03 13.53 12.32
C ARG A 349 16.60 12.99 10.97
N SER A 350 15.55 13.59 10.36
CA SER A 350 15.07 13.20 9.04
C SER A 350 16.14 13.38 7.96
N LYS A 351 16.91 14.48 8.01
CA LYS A 351 18.01 14.69 7.07
C LYS A 351 19.10 13.63 7.26
N TYR A 352 19.52 13.42 8.52
CA TYR A 352 20.57 12.44 8.85
C TYR A 352 20.25 11.03 8.33
N LEU A 353 19.03 10.52 8.60
CA LEU A 353 18.62 9.21 8.09
C LEU A 353 18.44 9.19 6.56
N SER A 354 18.06 10.31 5.95
CA SER A 354 17.98 10.39 4.49
C SER A 354 19.37 10.30 3.86
N ASP A 355 20.38 10.94 4.44
CA ASP A 355 21.77 10.88 3.95
C ASP A 355 22.28 9.42 4.02
N ILE A 356 22.16 8.75 5.20
CA ILE A 356 22.52 7.32 5.35
C ILE A 356 21.78 6.44 4.35
N LYS A 357 20.46 6.63 4.22
CA LYS A 357 19.63 5.86 3.29
C LYS A 357 20.16 5.96 1.86
N PHE A 358 20.46 7.17 1.38
CA PHE A 358 20.91 7.33 -0.02
C PHE A 358 22.27 6.69 -0.25
N ASP A 359 23.20 6.83 0.69
CA ASP A 359 24.53 6.22 0.60
C ASP A 359 24.42 4.69 0.54
N LEU A 360 23.62 4.08 1.43
CA LEU A 360 23.41 2.63 1.46
C LEU A 360 22.74 2.10 0.20
N LEU A 361 21.65 2.75 -0.26
CA LEU A 361 20.95 2.29 -1.46
C LEU A 361 21.81 2.40 -2.72
N GLU A 362 22.65 3.42 -2.81
CA GLU A 362 23.61 3.55 -3.92
C GLU A 362 24.67 2.44 -3.86
N GLU A 363 25.18 2.11 -2.67
CA GLU A 363 26.15 1.03 -2.48
C GLU A 363 25.56 -0.34 -2.82
N GLU A 364 24.35 -0.65 -2.31
CA GLU A 364 23.65 -1.90 -2.57
C GLU A 364 23.29 -2.10 -4.05
N ASN A 365 22.89 -1.03 -4.75
CA ASN A 365 22.57 -1.14 -6.17
C ASN A 365 23.79 -1.22 -7.07
N LYS A 366 24.96 -0.68 -6.67
CA LYS A 366 26.19 -0.74 -7.47
C LYS A 366 26.62 -2.15 -7.84
N VAL A 367 26.34 -3.15 -6.98
CA VAL A 367 26.70 -4.56 -7.25
C VAL A 367 25.86 -5.19 -8.37
N LEU A 368 24.78 -4.54 -8.78
CA LEU A 368 23.88 -5.00 -9.84
C LEU A 368 24.32 -4.51 -11.24
N LYS A 369 25.26 -3.59 -11.32
CA LYS A 369 25.78 -3.10 -12.60
C LYS A 369 26.40 -4.25 -13.39
N ASP A 370 26.21 -4.24 -14.70
CA ASP A 370 26.68 -5.24 -15.67
C ASP A 370 26.09 -6.66 -15.41
N LYS A 371 25.06 -6.79 -14.58
CA LYS A 371 24.32 -8.06 -14.39
C LYS A 371 23.16 -8.17 -15.38
N GLU A 372 22.80 -9.41 -15.64
CA GLU A 372 21.60 -9.78 -16.40
C GLU A 372 20.53 -10.28 -15.42
N LEU A 373 19.36 -9.67 -15.41
CA LEU A 373 18.26 -9.97 -14.50
C LEU A 373 16.99 -10.26 -15.29
N ASN A 374 16.14 -11.14 -14.75
CA ASN A 374 14.77 -11.30 -15.23
C ASN A 374 13.91 -10.16 -14.67
N ALA A 375 13.01 -9.64 -15.50
CA ALA A 375 12.10 -8.59 -15.07
C ALA A 375 10.76 -8.69 -15.81
N LEU A 376 9.70 -8.15 -15.19
CA LEU A 376 8.38 -7.97 -15.75
C LEU A 376 8.13 -6.49 -15.97
N VAL A 377 7.72 -6.11 -17.18
CA VAL A 377 7.38 -4.72 -17.53
C VAL A 377 5.98 -4.42 -17.02
N VAL A 378 5.84 -3.47 -16.07
CA VAL A 378 4.59 -3.27 -15.33
C VAL A 378 3.94 -1.91 -15.50
N GLU A 379 4.69 -0.85 -15.83
CA GLU A 379 4.10 0.49 -15.98
C GLU A 379 4.87 1.36 -16.97
N GLU A 380 4.22 2.40 -17.48
CA GLU A 380 4.87 3.44 -18.28
C GLU A 380 5.63 4.41 -17.37
N GLY A 381 6.86 4.73 -17.73
CA GLY A 381 7.69 5.68 -16.99
C GLY A 381 7.21 7.13 -17.19
N SER A 382 7.04 7.87 -16.11
CA SER A 382 6.58 9.28 -16.15
C SER A 382 7.50 10.25 -16.92
N LYS A 383 8.73 9.83 -17.23
CA LYS A 383 9.72 10.58 -18.01
C LYS A 383 10.03 9.94 -19.36
N GLY A 384 9.18 9.02 -19.79
CA GLY A 384 9.36 8.17 -20.97
C GLY A 384 10.02 6.83 -20.63
N GLY A 385 9.92 5.85 -21.57
CA GLY A 385 10.29 4.47 -21.34
C GLY A 385 9.28 3.73 -20.48
N PHE A 386 9.69 2.56 -19.98
CA PHE A 386 8.87 1.67 -19.16
C PHE A 386 9.60 1.32 -17.85
N ILE A 387 8.86 0.93 -16.85
CA ILE A 387 9.40 0.41 -15.59
C ILE A 387 9.14 -1.08 -15.56
N ALA A 388 10.23 -1.85 -15.51
CA ALA A 388 10.18 -3.28 -15.24
C ALA A 388 10.54 -3.55 -13.77
N LYS A 389 9.97 -4.59 -13.18
CA LYS A 389 10.29 -5.08 -11.84
C LYS A 389 11.10 -6.37 -11.97
N THR A 390 12.30 -6.41 -11.38
CA THR A 390 13.08 -7.65 -11.33
C THR A 390 12.41 -8.72 -10.46
N ASP A 391 12.90 -9.97 -10.49
CA ASP A 391 12.41 -11.01 -9.58
C ASP A 391 12.56 -10.62 -8.09
N SER A 392 13.50 -9.72 -7.76
CA SER A 392 13.66 -9.10 -6.43
C SER A 392 12.88 -7.78 -6.28
N TYR A 393 11.96 -7.48 -7.18
CA TYR A 393 11.09 -6.29 -7.17
C TYR A 393 11.84 -4.95 -7.25
N ILE A 394 13.08 -4.94 -7.76
CA ILE A 394 13.85 -3.71 -7.97
C ILE A 394 13.40 -3.06 -9.29
N PRO A 395 13.05 -1.77 -9.30
CA PRO A 395 12.62 -1.11 -10.53
C PRO A 395 13.78 -0.86 -11.49
N VAL A 396 13.56 -1.20 -12.76
CA VAL A 396 14.50 -0.96 -13.88
C VAL A 396 13.80 -0.12 -14.93
N VAL A 397 14.40 0.99 -15.34
CA VAL A 397 13.94 1.78 -16.49
C VAL A 397 14.48 1.13 -17.75
N VAL A 398 13.56 0.80 -18.67
CA VAL A 398 13.85 0.13 -19.93
C VAL A 398 13.13 0.83 -21.09
N HIS A 399 13.63 0.61 -22.32
CA HIS A 399 13.02 1.12 -23.53
C HIS A 399 12.80 -0.03 -24.53
N ASP A 400 11.98 0.22 -25.56
CA ASP A 400 11.71 -0.73 -26.65
C ASP A 400 11.14 -2.09 -26.15
N VAL A 401 10.20 -2.02 -25.20
CA VAL A 401 9.50 -3.15 -24.60
C VAL A 401 7.99 -2.86 -24.56
N GLU A 402 7.19 -3.89 -24.27
CA GLU A 402 5.72 -3.78 -24.14
C GLU A 402 5.30 -4.02 -22.68
N LEU A 403 4.19 -3.41 -22.27
CA LEU A 403 3.58 -3.68 -20.96
C LEU A 403 3.15 -5.16 -20.87
N GLY A 404 3.35 -5.77 -19.69
CA GLY A 404 3.06 -7.18 -19.46
C GLY A 404 4.15 -8.15 -19.97
N GLU A 405 5.21 -7.64 -20.58
CA GLU A 405 6.26 -8.49 -21.13
C GLU A 405 7.24 -8.97 -20.06
N PHE A 406 7.55 -10.27 -20.08
CA PHE A 406 8.69 -10.84 -19.33
C PHE A 406 9.95 -10.70 -20.16
N ILE A 407 10.95 -10.02 -19.61
CA ILE A 407 12.20 -9.73 -20.29
C ILE A 407 13.40 -10.21 -19.48
N LYS A 408 14.51 -10.41 -20.18
CA LYS A 408 15.82 -10.43 -19.59
C LYS A 408 16.49 -9.06 -19.86
N VAL A 409 16.97 -8.41 -18.80
CA VAL A 409 17.52 -7.05 -18.87
C VAL A 409 18.99 -7.05 -18.46
N HIS A 410 19.85 -6.41 -19.26
CA HIS A 410 21.20 -6.07 -18.87
C HIS A 410 21.21 -4.71 -18.17
N ILE A 411 21.87 -4.62 -17.01
CA ILE A 411 21.89 -3.39 -16.19
C ILE A 411 23.09 -2.54 -16.63
N ASP A 412 22.82 -1.39 -17.24
CA ASP A 412 23.83 -0.45 -17.73
C ASP A 412 24.29 0.53 -16.66
N GLU A 413 23.32 1.06 -15.88
CA GLU A 413 23.57 2.05 -14.83
C GLU A 413 22.72 1.75 -13.58
N THR A 414 23.22 2.21 -12.44
CA THR A 414 22.53 2.08 -11.14
C THR A 414 22.39 3.42 -10.46
N THR A 415 21.24 3.64 -9.82
CA THR A 415 21.00 4.78 -8.92
C THR A 415 20.61 4.24 -7.53
N GLY A 416 20.48 5.10 -6.55
CA GLY A 416 20.01 4.68 -5.22
C GLY A 416 18.54 4.21 -5.18
N THR A 417 17.73 4.43 -6.24
CA THR A 417 16.29 4.13 -6.20
C THR A 417 15.78 3.28 -7.36
N TYR A 418 16.51 3.21 -8.45
CA TYR A 418 16.17 2.40 -9.63
C TYR A 418 17.42 2.07 -10.42
N LEU A 419 17.30 1.11 -11.31
CA LEU A 419 18.31 0.71 -12.27
C LEU A 419 17.94 1.22 -13.67
N ILE A 420 18.92 1.28 -14.57
CA ILE A 420 18.71 1.57 -15.97
C ILE A 420 19.32 0.42 -16.78
N GLY A 421 18.60 -0.09 -17.75
CA GLY A 421 19.07 -1.20 -18.56
C GLY A 421 18.35 -1.32 -19.89
N HIS A 422 18.77 -2.32 -20.66
CA HIS A 422 18.18 -2.66 -21.95
C HIS A 422 17.85 -4.14 -22.04
N LYS A 423 16.82 -4.48 -22.81
CA LYS A 423 16.40 -5.85 -23.09
C LYS A 423 17.46 -6.59 -23.90
N ILE A 424 17.77 -7.85 -23.54
CA ILE A 424 18.69 -8.75 -24.22
C ILE A 424 18.01 -10.04 -24.66
#